data_8f6685d177b8caade404f4c7027018d9
#
_entry.id   8f6685d177b8caade404f4c7027018d9
#
_cell.length_a   1.000
_cell.length_b   1.000
_cell.length_c   1.000
_cell.angle_alpha   90.00
_cell.angle_beta   90.00
_cell.angle_gamma   90.00
#
_symmetry.space_group_name_H-M   'P 1'
#
loop_
_entity.id
_entity.type
_entity.pdbx_description
1 polymer ?
#
loop_
_entity_poly.entity_id
_entity_poly.type
_entity_poly.pdbx_seq_one_letter_code
_entity_poly.pdbx_strand_id
1 'polypeptide(L)'
;MSHTVSIICHVFGGLGIFLLGMKNMSDGMQAVAGEKMRKLISLTTNNPLLGVGSGLAVTGLIQSSSVTTVMVVGMVNAGLMTLKQSIGVILGANIGTTVTAWIMAYSLEQWGLPMVGFSALFYLFSKSDRIRFFAVFVLGLGMVFFGLDLMKQGLTPIRSMPEFIAWFSKFEADSYWGIVKCILVGAAVTAIVQSSSATVGITMALAGTGIIGFPSAAALVLGENIGTTITPVLASLGTIANAKRSAYAHVLFNILGVIWITPLFFILTQGVVWFIIRFLGCQNPDVAVYTDIAVTYPYAEKAIATAHTSFKILNVLVFLPLVGIYTRFLTWLVPDKVEAEAPRLTYLDVRLFDTPIIALEQSEKEVIQMGKRCQAAMAILGEAQQSDTIDRNRIEKIFQTENDLDVMQKEITEFLGSVIRGNLSHSMIHENRRQIRMADELESISDYIASVIKLRLKMVNNNLHFSGEAMQEMQTLHSKVSEFLDSIISAVTDGVVNPSEFLSLSHTRNNAITSLVKESRTRHLARVEAGMASPQKSLIYTDLLTSYRRIKDHILNIAEVAAGEK
;
A
#
# COMPACT_ATOMS: atom_id res chain seq x y z
N MET A 1 25.13 22.10 32.00
CA MET A 1 23.67 22.05 31.80
C MET A 1 22.98 21.91 33.14
N SER A 2 21.83 22.57 33.38
CA SER A 2 21.06 22.30 34.60
C SER A 2 20.56 20.85 34.59
N HIS A 3 20.37 20.24 35.73
CA HIS A 3 19.92 18.84 35.85
C HIS A 3 18.62 18.58 35.07
N THR A 4 17.69 19.51 35.13
CA THR A 4 16.42 19.47 34.37
C THR A 4 16.63 19.48 32.86
N VAL A 5 17.53 20.32 32.34
CA VAL A 5 17.84 20.35 30.89
C VAL A 5 18.48 19.05 30.45
N SER A 6 19.33 18.44 31.26
CA SER A 6 19.92 17.13 30.98
C SER A 6 18.85 16.03 30.85
N ILE A 7 17.89 15.99 31.80
CA ILE A 7 16.75 15.06 31.75
C ILE A 7 15.96 15.25 30.47
N ILE A 8 15.56 16.48 30.15
CA ILE A 8 14.79 16.78 28.95
C ILE A 8 15.55 16.32 27.68
N CYS A 9 16.85 16.63 27.58
CA CYS A 9 17.65 16.23 26.43
C CYS A 9 17.76 14.72 26.29
N HIS A 10 17.93 13.95 27.38
CA HIS A 10 18.01 12.51 27.32
C HIS A 10 16.65 11.87 26.94
N VAL A 11 15.55 12.35 27.52
CA VAL A 11 14.22 11.80 27.22
C VAL A 11 13.78 12.13 25.80
N PHE A 12 13.80 13.41 25.40
CA PHE A 12 13.37 13.81 24.05
C PHE A 12 14.37 13.41 22.97
N GLY A 13 15.67 13.49 23.24
CA GLY A 13 16.71 13.02 22.32
C GLY A 13 16.67 11.52 22.15
N GLY A 14 16.51 10.77 23.24
CA GLY A 14 16.31 9.32 23.21
C GLY A 14 15.05 8.92 22.43
N LEU A 15 13.93 9.61 22.68
CA LEU A 15 12.68 9.39 21.93
C LEU A 15 12.85 9.69 20.43
N GLY A 16 13.51 10.78 20.07
CA GLY A 16 13.77 11.12 18.67
C GLY A 16 14.61 10.05 17.96
N ILE A 17 15.69 9.58 18.60
CA ILE A 17 16.54 8.50 18.07
C ILE A 17 15.76 7.19 17.96
N PHE A 18 14.96 6.87 18.98
CA PHE A 18 14.09 5.69 18.98
C PHE A 18 13.08 5.70 17.81
N LEU A 19 12.37 6.82 17.62
CA LEU A 19 11.39 6.97 16.53
C LEU A 19 12.04 6.87 15.15
N LEU A 20 13.21 7.50 14.97
CA LEU A 20 13.99 7.42 13.75
C LEU A 20 14.50 5.98 13.53
N GLY A 21 14.91 5.30 14.60
CA GLY A 21 15.29 3.90 14.59
C GLY A 21 14.15 2.98 14.13
N MET A 22 12.96 3.17 14.70
CA MET A 22 11.75 2.41 14.29
C MET A 22 11.41 2.63 12.82
N LYS A 23 11.51 3.87 12.34
CA LYS A 23 11.29 4.19 10.92
C LYS A 23 12.31 3.49 10.03
N ASN A 24 13.59 3.64 10.30
CA ASN A 24 14.66 3.01 9.52
C ASN A 24 14.55 1.47 9.52
N MET A 25 14.20 0.87 10.66
CA MET A 25 13.99 -0.57 10.77
C MET A 25 12.83 -1.02 9.87
N SER A 26 11.71 -0.30 9.90
CA SER A 26 10.55 -0.59 9.04
C SER A 26 10.87 -0.40 7.55
N ASP A 27 11.47 0.74 7.18
CA ASP A 27 11.81 1.08 5.78
C ASP A 27 12.82 0.09 5.20
N GLY A 28 13.87 -0.23 5.95
CA GLY A 28 14.88 -1.21 5.55
C GLY A 28 14.30 -2.60 5.31
N MET A 29 13.42 -3.07 6.20
CA MET A 29 12.77 -4.38 6.05
C MET A 29 11.77 -4.40 4.89
N GLN A 30 10.99 -3.33 4.71
CA GLN A 30 10.08 -3.20 3.55
C GLN A 30 10.84 -3.28 2.23
N ALA A 31 11.97 -2.59 2.12
CA ALA A 31 12.79 -2.60 0.91
C ALA A 31 13.41 -3.97 0.62
N VAL A 32 13.77 -4.74 1.64
CA VAL A 32 14.33 -6.11 1.49
C VAL A 32 13.26 -7.15 1.17
N ALA A 33 12.08 -7.03 1.79
CA ALA A 33 11.05 -8.07 1.81
C ALA A 33 9.86 -7.79 0.87
N GLY A 34 9.78 -6.63 0.22
CA GLY A 34 8.58 -6.10 -0.45
C GLY A 34 7.88 -7.06 -1.41
N GLU A 35 8.60 -7.69 -2.34
CA GLU A 35 8.02 -8.65 -3.28
C GLU A 35 7.49 -9.94 -2.60
N LYS A 36 8.21 -10.40 -1.56
CA LYS A 36 7.79 -11.60 -0.82
C LYS A 36 6.53 -11.35 0.00
N MET A 37 6.36 -10.12 0.50
CA MET A 37 5.18 -9.72 1.26
C MET A 37 3.93 -9.73 0.40
N ARG A 38 4.01 -9.18 -0.83
CA ARG A 38 2.92 -9.23 -1.81
C ARG A 38 2.48 -10.67 -2.06
N LYS A 39 3.43 -11.58 -2.27
CA LYS A 39 3.17 -13.01 -2.47
C LYS A 39 2.57 -13.67 -1.23
N LEU A 40 2.99 -13.29 -0.02
CA LEU A 40 2.41 -13.81 1.23
C LEU A 40 0.95 -13.37 1.40
N ILE A 41 0.62 -12.12 1.09
CA ILE A 41 -0.75 -11.62 1.19
C ILE A 41 -1.63 -12.21 0.07
N SER A 42 -1.11 -12.35 -1.16
CA SER A 42 -1.86 -12.96 -2.28
C SER A 42 -2.16 -14.45 -2.07
N LEU A 43 -1.40 -15.15 -1.21
CA LEU A 43 -1.68 -16.53 -0.79
C LEU A 43 -2.86 -16.62 0.21
N THR A 44 -3.43 -15.51 0.65
CA THR A 44 -4.64 -15.50 1.48
C THR A 44 -5.82 -16.01 0.68
N THR A 45 -6.06 -17.29 0.78
CA THR A 45 -7.28 -17.93 0.29
C THR A 45 -8.47 -17.55 1.17
N ASN A 46 -9.68 -18.00 0.82
CA ASN A 46 -10.88 -17.82 1.65
C ASN A 46 -10.80 -18.44 3.07
N ASN A 47 -9.63 -18.94 3.46
CA ASN A 47 -9.38 -19.48 4.80
C ASN A 47 -8.87 -18.38 5.75
N PRO A 48 -9.66 -17.99 6.77
CA PRO A 48 -9.26 -16.97 7.74
C PRO A 48 -7.97 -17.29 8.51
N LEU A 49 -7.68 -18.58 8.75
CA LEU A 49 -6.45 -19.02 9.43
C LEU A 49 -5.18 -18.68 8.62
N LEU A 50 -5.23 -18.89 7.29
CA LEU A 50 -4.13 -18.49 6.41
C LEU A 50 -3.99 -16.96 6.38
N GLY A 51 -5.11 -16.24 6.44
CA GLY A 51 -5.14 -14.80 6.62
C GLY A 51 -4.42 -14.36 7.90
N VAL A 52 -4.72 -14.97 9.03
CA VAL A 52 -4.03 -14.69 10.31
C VAL A 52 -2.52 -14.97 10.19
N GLY A 53 -2.14 -16.12 9.62
CA GLY A 53 -0.73 -16.47 9.42
C GLY A 53 0.02 -15.46 8.55
N SER A 54 -0.58 -15.03 7.44
CA SER A 54 0.04 -14.05 6.54
C SER A 54 0.12 -12.65 7.18
N GLY A 55 -0.94 -12.20 7.86
CA GLY A 55 -0.94 -10.93 8.58
C GLY A 55 0.10 -10.86 9.68
N LEU A 56 0.25 -11.97 10.46
CA LEU A 56 1.29 -12.11 11.47
C LEU A 56 2.69 -12.05 10.84
N ALA A 57 2.93 -12.82 9.78
CA ALA A 57 4.22 -12.86 9.10
C ALA A 57 4.60 -11.51 8.49
N VAL A 58 3.66 -10.87 7.78
CA VAL A 58 3.89 -9.57 7.14
C VAL A 58 4.15 -8.50 8.20
N THR A 59 3.33 -8.39 9.25
CA THR A 59 3.52 -7.39 10.29
C THR A 59 4.78 -7.64 11.11
N GLY A 60 5.08 -8.91 11.42
CA GLY A 60 6.32 -9.28 12.10
C GLY A 60 7.57 -8.93 11.28
N LEU A 61 7.51 -9.01 9.96
CA LEU A 61 8.60 -8.59 9.06
C LEU A 61 8.68 -7.07 8.93
N ILE A 62 7.56 -6.39 8.63
CA ILE A 62 7.52 -4.93 8.43
C ILE A 62 7.73 -4.17 9.74
N GLN A 63 7.41 -4.77 10.87
CA GLN A 63 7.41 -4.16 12.20
C GLN A 63 6.44 -2.97 12.33
N SER A 64 5.40 -2.93 11.49
CA SER A 64 4.36 -1.91 11.48
C SER A 64 2.99 -2.49 11.11
N SER A 65 2.10 -2.57 12.10
CA SER A 65 0.71 -3.00 11.86
C SER A 65 -0.11 -1.93 11.13
N SER A 66 0.20 -0.65 11.32
CA SER A 66 -0.45 0.44 10.60
C SER A 66 -0.20 0.31 9.10
N VAL A 67 1.05 0.09 8.67
CA VAL A 67 1.39 -0.15 7.26
C VAL A 67 0.66 -1.39 6.74
N THR A 68 0.68 -2.50 7.46
CA THR A 68 -0.02 -3.73 7.04
C THR A 68 -1.53 -3.52 6.91
N THR A 69 -2.17 -2.83 7.86
CA THR A 69 -3.63 -2.61 7.81
C THR A 69 -4.03 -1.59 6.75
N VAL A 70 -3.26 -0.53 6.53
CA VAL A 70 -3.47 0.41 5.41
C VAL A 70 -3.31 -0.31 4.07
N MET A 71 -2.29 -1.19 3.95
CA MET A 71 -2.10 -2.07 2.80
C MET A 71 -3.33 -2.92 2.52
N VAL A 72 -3.87 -3.59 3.54
CA VAL A 72 -5.07 -4.42 3.42
C VAL A 72 -6.29 -3.60 3.00
N VAL A 73 -6.49 -2.41 3.58
CA VAL A 73 -7.55 -1.47 3.18
C VAL A 73 -7.40 -1.08 1.70
N GLY A 74 -6.19 -0.77 1.25
CA GLY A 74 -5.89 -0.45 -0.15
C GLY A 74 -6.16 -1.63 -1.09
N MET A 75 -5.76 -2.86 -0.71
CA MET A 75 -6.04 -4.08 -1.50
C MET A 75 -7.54 -4.37 -1.61
N VAL A 76 -8.32 -4.13 -0.54
CA VAL A 76 -9.79 -4.25 -0.60
C VAL A 76 -10.38 -3.17 -1.49
N ASN A 77 -9.89 -1.93 -1.39
CA ASN A 77 -10.31 -0.83 -2.25
C ASN A 77 -10.04 -1.14 -3.73
N ALA A 78 -8.91 -1.74 -4.03
CA ALA A 78 -8.51 -2.18 -5.38
C ALA A 78 -9.20 -3.49 -5.85
N GLY A 79 -10.10 -4.09 -5.06
CA GLY A 79 -10.77 -5.35 -5.41
C GLY A 79 -9.86 -6.57 -5.46
N LEU A 80 -8.62 -6.47 -4.93
CA LEU A 80 -7.65 -7.58 -4.85
C LEU A 80 -7.94 -8.52 -3.69
N MET A 81 -8.69 -8.05 -2.70
CA MET A 81 -9.00 -8.78 -1.48
C MET A 81 -10.46 -8.58 -1.09
N THR A 82 -11.12 -9.65 -0.66
CA THR A 82 -12.47 -9.57 -0.10
C THR A 82 -12.43 -9.07 1.35
N LEU A 83 -13.56 -8.51 1.84
CA LEU A 83 -13.70 -8.10 3.23
C LEU A 83 -13.39 -9.25 4.21
N LYS A 84 -13.82 -10.47 3.93
CA LYS A 84 -13.57 -11.64 4.79
C LYS A 84 -12.10 -12.01 4.89
N GLN A 85 -11.38 -11.94 3.77
CA GLN A 85 -9.92 -12.14 3.73
C GLN A 85 -9.19 -11.06 4.50
N SER A 86 -9.59 -9.78 4.31
CA SER A 86 -8.98 -8.65 5.00
C SER A 86 -9.08 -8.74 6.52
N ILE A 87 -10.24 -9.18 7.04
CA ILE A 87 -10.42 -9.40 8.48
C ILE A 87 -9.39 -10.42 8.98
N GLY A 88 -9.19 -11.55 8.30
CA GLY A 88 -8.19 -12.55 8.69
C GLY A 88 -6.79 -11.96 8.79
N VAL A 89 -6.36 -11.19 7.77
CA VAL A 89 -5.04 -10.53 7.76
C VAL A 89 -4.92 -9.50 8.88
N ILE A 90 -5.95 -8.69 9.12
CA ILE A 90 -5.98 -7.69 10.21
C ILE A 90 -5.85 -8.37 11.58
N LEU A 91 -6.54 -9.48 11.82
CA LEU A 91 -6.40 -10.26 13.04
C LEU A 91 -4.95 -10.73 13.24
N GLY A 92 -4.32 -11.25 12.18
CA GLY A 92 -2.93 -11.68 12.20
C GLY A 92 -1.94 -10.52 12.41
N ALA A 93 -2.17 -9.39 11.74
CA ALA A 93 -1.38 -8.18 11.88
C ALA A 93 -1.33 -7.69 13.34
N ASN A 94 -2.46 -7.79 14.05
CA ASN A 94 -2.53 -7.45 15.47
C ASN A 94 -1.60 -8.33 16.33
N ILE A 95 -1.48 -9.63 16.06
CA ILE A 95 -0.51 -10.49 16.77
C ILE A 95 0.92 -10.10 16.34
N GLY A 96 1.16 -9.86 15.05
CA GLY A 96 2.47 -9.50 14.51
C GLY A 96 3.10 -8.27 15.16
N THR A 97 2.29 -7.30 15.61
CA THR A 97 2.74 -6.10 16.34
C THR A 97 3.51 -6.46 17.62
N THR A 98 3.20 -7.59 18.25
CA THR A 98 3.83 -7.98 19.52
C THR A 98 5.29 -8.38 19.36
N VAL A 99 5.74 -8.72 18.15
CA VAL A 99 7.15 -9.03 17.85
C VAL A 99 8.05 -7.85 18.21
N THR A 100 7.60 -6.62 17.93
CA THR A 100 8.35 -5.40 18.30
C THR A 100 8.51 -5.30 19.81
N ALA A 101 7.45 -5.57 20.57
CA ALA A 101 7.52 -5.55 22.05
C ALA A 101 8.52 -6.59 22.58
N TRP A 102 8.58 -7.78 21.99
CA TRP A 102 9.58 -8.79 22.36
C TRP A 102 11.01 -8.38 22.01
N ILE A 103 11.23 -7.77 20.84
CA ILE A 103 12.55 -7.24 20.48
C ILE A 103 13.03 -6.25 21.55
N MET A 104 12.17 -5.33 21.97
CA MET A 104 12.50 -4.35 23.01
C MET A 104 12.71 -4.99 24.40
N ALA A 105 11.94 -6.02 24.74
CA ALA A 105 12.01 -6.68 26.05
C ALA A 105 13.27 -7.54 26.27
N TYR A 106 14.05 -7.83 25.23
CA TYR A 106 15.30 -8.60 25.37
C TYR A 106 16.50 -7.78 25.87
N SER A 107 16.31 -6.48 26.19
CA SER A 107 17.33 -5.62 26.84
C SER A 107 18.70 -5.68 26.17
N LEU A 108 18.74 -5.60 24.83
CA LEU A 108 19.98 -5.58 24.05
C LEU A 108 20.58 -4.15 23.95
N GLU A 109 20.32 -3.31 24.92
CA GLU A 109 20.68 -1.88 24.92
C GLU A 109 22.18 -1.66 24.75
N GLN A 110 23.00 -2.49 25.40
CA GLN A 110 24.46 -2.46 25.26
C GLN A 110 24.96 -2.72 23.82
N TRP A 111 24.15 -3.34 22.96
CA TRP A 111 24.45 -3.60 21.55
C TRP A 111 23.99 -2.49 20.62
N GLY A 112 23.24 -1.50 21.11
CA GLY A 112 22.70 -0.41 20.31
C GLY A 112 23.78 0.34 19.53
N LEU A 113 24.78 0.88 20.20
CA LEU A 113 25.89 1.61 19.56
C LEU A 113 26.77 0.72 18.65
N PRO A 114 27.19 -0.50 19.04
CA PRO A 114 27.88 -1.41 18.11
C PRO A 114 27.09 -1.70 16.83
N MET A 115 25.78 -1.94 16.94
CA MET A 115 24.93 -2.17 15.78
C MET A 115 24.85 -0.95 14.87
N VAL A 116 24.69 0.26 15.42
CA VAL A 116 24.69 1.51 14.66
C VAL A 116 26.02 1.70 13.93
N GLY A 117 27.15 1.57 14.62
CA GLY A 117 28.46 1.78 14.04
C GLY A 117 28.79 0.80 12.93
N PHE A 118 28.52 -0.49 13.15
CA PHE A 118 28.81 -1.53 12.17
C PHE A 118 27.89 -1.42 10.93
N SER A 119 26.61 -1.26 11.14
CA SER A 119 25.65 -1.18 10.03
C SER A 119 25.81 0.11 9.21
N ALA A 120 26.23 1.22 9.82
CA ALA A 120 26.51 2.46 9.11
C ALA A 120 27.61 2.30 8.05
N LEU A 121 28.65 1.49 8.33
CA LEU A 121 29.70 1.20 7.36
C LEU A 121 29.16 0.44 6.14
N PHE A 122 28.32 -0.56 6.35
CA PHE A 122 27.68 -1.28 5.22
C PHE A 122 26.71 -0.40 4.45
N TYR A 123 25.96 0.47 5.13
CA TYR A 123 25.06 1.43 4.48
C TYR A 123 25.82 2.39 3.55
N LEU A 124 26.97 2.91 4.01
CA LEU A 124 27.74 3.92 3.28
C LEU A 124 28.59 3.31 2.14
N PHE A 125 29.15 2.12 2.34
CA PHE A 125 30.15 1.56 1.41
C PHE A 125 29.66 0.40 0.55
N SER A 126 28.47 -0.17 0.83
CA SER A 126 27.94 -1.25 0.00
C SER A 126 27.42 -0.75 -1.34
N LYS A 127 27.78 -1.48 -2.41
CA LYS A 127 27.26 -1.27 -3.77
C LYS A 127 25.97 -2.06 -4.04
N SER A 128 25.64 -3.01 -3.18
CA SER A 128 24.44 -3.86 -3.31
C SER A 128 23.28 -3.23 -2.56
N ASP A 129 22.19 -2.91 -3.24
CA ASP A 129 20.96 -2.36 -2.64
C ASP A 129 20.42 -3.25 -1.53
N ARG A 130 20.44 -4.59 -1.74
CA ARG A 130 19.94 -5.54 -0.75
C ARG A 130 20.73 -5.47 0.56
N ILE A 131 22.07 -5.38 0.48
CA ILE A 131 22.93 -5.25 1.67
C ILE A 131 22.70 -3.89 2.31
N ARG A 132 22.59 -2.85 1.51
CA ARG A 132 22.35 -1.47 1.98
C ARG A 132 21.02 -1.35 2.73
N PHE A 133 19.92 -1.91 2.21
CA PHE A 133 18.63 -1.90 2.89
C PHE A 133 18.63 -2.78 4.15
N PHE A 134 19.31 -3.93 4.13
CA PHE A 134 19.50 -4.73 5.33
C PHE A 134 20.33 -3.99 6.39
N ALA A 135 21.34 -3.23 5.97
CA ALA A 135 22.12 -2.37 6.86
C ALA A 135 21.25 -1.26 7.48
N VAL A 136 20.31 -0.66 6.73
CA VAL A 136 19.32 0.30 7.26
C VAL A 136 18.44 -0.35 8.32
N PHE A 137 17.99 -1.59 8.11
CA PHE A 137 17.23 -2.35 9.12
C PHE A 137 18.04 -2.52 10.42
N VAL A 138 19.29 -2.98 10.32
CA VAL A 138 20.16 -3.20 11.50
C VAL A 138 20.52 -1.87 12.17
N LEU A 139 20.76 -0.82 11.38
CA LEU A 139 20.97 0.54 11.87
C LEU A 139 19.77 1.02 12.69
N GLY A 140 18.56 0.85 12.14
CA GLY A 140 17.31 1.18 12.81
C GLY A 140 17.15 0.43 14.12
N LEU A 141 17.42 -0.88 14.14
CA LEU A 141 17.36 -1.69 15.35
C LEU A 141 18.36 -1.21 16.43
N GLY A 142 19.60 -0.90 16.03
CA GLY A 142 20.60 -0.31 16.93
C GLY A 142 20.16 1.03 17.51
N MET A 143 19.54 1.90 16.68
CA MET A 143 18.99 3.18 17.13
C MET A 143 17.80 2.99 18.09
N VAL A 144 16.96 1.98 17.91
CA VAL A 144 15.87 1.64 18.84
C VAL A 144 16.43 1.32 20.23
N PHE A 145 17.42 0.44 20.31
CA PHE A 145 18.03 0.10 21.60
C PHE A 145 18.77 1.28 22.25
N PHE A 146 19.52 2.04 21.47
CA PHE A 146 20.23 3.21 21.95
C PHE A 146 19.26 4.31 22.43
N GLY A 147 18.17 4.54 21.70
CA GLY A 147 17.12 5.49 22.08
C GLY A 147 16.40 5.09 23.36
N LEU A 148 16.11 3.79 23.55
CA LEU A 148 15.54 3.26 24.79
C LEU A 148 16.47 3.46 25.98
N ASP A 149 17.77 3.19 25.81
CA ASP A 149 18.77 3.39 26.85
C ASP A 149 18.86 4.87 27.27
N LEU A 150 18.92 5.80 26.32
CA LEU A 150 18.90 7.24 26.60
C LEU A 150 17.62 7.67 27.33
N MET A 151 16.45 7.16 26.92
CA MET A 151 15.19 7.46 27.62
C MET A 151 15.23 6.96 29.06
N LYS A 152 15.70 5.74 29.31
CA LYS A 152 15.82 5.18 30.66
C LYS A 152 16.77 6.02 31.54
N GLN A 153 17.92 6.42 30.99
CA GLN A 153 18.87 7.31 31.70
C GLN A 153 18.23 8.65 32.05
N GLY A 154 17.44 9.24 31.15
CA GLY A 154 16.72 10.49 31.41
C GLY A 154 15.57 10.34 32.42
N LEU A 155 14.88 9.19 32.43
CA LEU A 155 13.73 8.92 33.31
C LEU A 155 14.15 8.52 34.74
N THR A 156 15.31 7.91 34.91
CA THR A 156 15.79 7.44 36.24
C THR A 156 15.79 8.52 37.31
N PRO A 157 16.25 9.77 37.07
CA PRO A 157 16.18 10.83 38.08
C PRO A 157 14.76 11.28 38.42
N ILE A 158 13.82 11.17 37.49
CA ILE A 158 12.42 11.59 37.67
C ILE A 158 11.74 10.76 38.77
N ARG A 159 12.11 9.49 38.89
CA ARG A 159 11.58 8.58 39.91
C ARG A 159 11.77 9.08 41.36
N SER A 160 12.78 9.89 41.63
CA SER A 160 13.03 10.44 42.95
C SER A 160 12.33 11.77 43.20
N MET A 161 11.61 12.35 42.23
CA MET A 161 10.92 13.63 42.35
C MET A 161 9.50 13.44 42.88
N PRO A 162 9.17 13.95 44.11
CA PRO A 162 7.89 13.72 44.76
C PRO A 162 6.68 14.20 43.94
N GLU A 163 6.83 15.29 43.20
CA GLU A 163 5.77 15.87 42.37
C GLU A 163 5.37 14.94 41.22
N PHE A 164 6.35 14.30 40.59
CA PHE A 164 6.11 13.30 39.52
C PHE A 164 5.47 12.03 40.07
N ILE A 165 5.95 11.51 41.19
CA ILE A 165 5.37 10.33 41.86
C ILE A 165 3.89 10.59 42.17
N ALA A 166 3.56 11.76 42.77
CA ALA A 166 2.19 12.14 43.09
C ALA A 166 1.29 12.32 41.85
N TRP A 167 1.88 12.65 40.70
CA TRP A 167 1.13 12.75 39.44
C TRP A 167 0.87 11.37 38.82
N PHE A 168 1.87 10.49 38.75
CA PHE A 168 1.72 9.13 38.21
C PHE A 168 0.85 8.24 39.10
N SER A 169 0.84 8.40 40.43
CA SER A 169 -0.02 7.65 41.34
C SER A 169 -1.54 7.86 41.07
N LYS A 170 -1.90 8.96 40.41
CA LYS A 170 -3.29 9.18 39.96
C LYS A 170 -3.72 8.24 38.83
N PHE A 171 -2.80 7.58 38.16
CA PHE A 171 -2.98 6.66 37.07
C PHE A 171 -2.54 5.23 37.41
N GLU A 172 -2.67 4.84 38.69
CA GLU A 172 -2.44 3.46 39.14
C GLU A 172 -3.62 2.56 38.77
N ALA A 173 -3.33 1.36 38.22
CA ALA A 173 -4.34 0.39 37.80
C ALA A 173 -4.75 -0.57 38.93
N ASP A 174 -4.92 -0.07 40.16
CA ASP A 174 -5.29 -0.83 41.35
C ASP A 174 -6.81 -1.08 41.45
N SER A 175 -7.57 -0.36 40.65
CA SER A 175 -9.02 -0.46 40.56
C SER A 175 -9.48 -0.44 39.11
N TYR A 176 -10.69 -0.93 38.84
CA TYR A 176 -11.26 -0.86 37.49
C TYR A 176 -11.32 0.56 36.94
N TRP A 177 -11.53 1.57 37.79
CA TRP A 177 -11.52 2.95 37.38
C TRP A 177 -10.10 3.44 37.02
N GLY A 178 -9.09 3.00 37.76
CA GLY A 178 -7.68 3.22 37.43
C GLY A 178 -7.30 2.58 36.10
N ILE A 179 -7.72 1.34 35.88
CA ILE A 179 -7.51 0.62 34.58
C ILE A 179 -8.11 1.43 33.43
N VAL A 180 -9.38 1.88 33.55
CA VAL A 180 -10.05 2.68 32.48
C VAL A 180 -9.29 3.99 32.21
N LYS A 181 -8.81 4.69 33.24
CA LYS A 181 -7.98 5.89 33.05
C LYS A 181 -6.71 5.58 32.29
N CYS A 182 -5.98 4.53 32.64
CA CYS A 182 -4.77 4.12 31.95
C CYS A 182 -5.07 3.75 30.48
N ILE A 183 -6.15 3.02 30.23
CA ILE A 183 -6.60 2.68 28.87
C ILE A 183 -6.86 3.95 28.05
N LEU A 184 -7.57 4.92 28.60
CA LEU A 184 -7.88 6.16 27.90
C LEU A 184 -6.62 6.99 27.61
N VAL A 185 -5.68 7.05 28.55
CA VAL A 185 -4.39 7.73 28.34
C VAL A 185 -3.57 7.02 27.26
N GLY A 186 -3.44 5.69 27.33
CA GLY A 186 -2.73 4.92 26.31
C GLY A 186 -3.34 5.10 24.92
N ALA A 187 -4.68 5.09 24.82
CA ALA A 187 -5.39 5.33 23.57
C ALA A 187 -5.14 6.74 23.01
N ALA A 188 -5.24 7.77 23.85
CA ALA A 188 -5.03 9.15 23.45
C ALA A 188 -3.58 9.41 22.99
N VAL A 189 -2.59 8.95 23.76
CA VAL A 189 -1.17 9.11 23.40
C VAL A 189 -0.87 8.41 22.08
N THR A 190 -1.35 7.17 21.89
CA THR A 190 -1.10 6.43 20.65
C THR A 190 -1.82 7.04 19.45
N ALA A 191 -3.03 7.57 19.63
CA ALA A 191 -3.74 8.27 18.56
C ALA A 191 -3.01 9.54 18.10
N ILE A 192 -2.34 10.25 19.02
CA ILE A 192 -1.54 11.45 18.71
C ILE A 192 -0.21 11.04 18.04
N VAL A 193 0.52 10.08 18.64
CA VAL A 193 1.82 9.62 18.14
C VAL A 193 1.69 8.78 16.85
N GLN A 194 0.53 8.16 16.62
CA GLN A 194 0.22 7.28 15.49
C GLN A 194 1.18 6.07 15.36
N SER A 195 1.82 5.69 16.45
CA SER A 195 2.76 4.56 16.49
C SER A 195 2.64 3.81 17.82
N SER A 196 2.01 2.63 17.78
CA SER A 196 1.89 1.77 18.98
C SER A 196 3.24 1.22 19.44
N SER A 197 4.15 0.93 18.52
CA SER A 197 5.49 0.47 18.89
C SER A 197 6.26 1.55 19.66
N ALA A 198 6.08 2.82 19.30
CA ALA A 198 6.68 3.93 20.01
C ALA A 198 6.10 4.09 21.41
N THR A 199 4.77 4.02 21.55
CA THR A 199 4.12 4.15 22.86
C THR A 199 4.39 2.96 23.77
N VAL A 200 4.40 1.73 23.24
CA VAL A 200 4.86 0.55 24.00
C VAL A 200 6.31 0.72 24.49
N GLY A 201 7.22 1.26 23.65
CA GLY A 201 8.59 1.54 24.04
C GLY A 201 8.69 2.54 25.20
N ILE A 202 7.91 3.63 25.14
CA ILE A 202 7.82 4.61 26.24
C ILE A 202 7.28 3.94 27.52
N THR A 203 6.20 3.17 27.38
CA THR A 203 5.59 2.44 28.50
C THR A 203 6.58 1.44 29.13
N MET A 204 7.36 0.72 28.32
CA MET A 204 8.44 -0.16 28.80
C MET A 204 9.54 0.59 29.52
N ALA A 205 9.98 1.75 28.99
CA ALA A 205 10.99 2.57 29.65
C ALA A 205 10.51 3.10 31.00
N LEU A 206 9.25 3.54 31.10
CA LEU A 206 8.64 3.99 32.37
C LEU A 206 8.53 2.85 33.39
N ALA A 207 8.13 1.65 32.94
CA ALA A 207 8.03 0.48 33.82
C ALA A 207 9.41 -0.06 34.22
N GLY A 208 10.36 -0.14 33.29
CA GLY A 208 11.73 -0.59 33.54
C GLY A 208 12.50 0.30 34.51
N THR A 209 12.16 1.60 34.58
CA THR A 209 12.68 2.54 35.58
C THR A 209 11.87 2.55 36.89
N GLY A 210 10.73 1.86 36.94
CA GLY A 210 9.84 1.78 38.11
C GLY A 210 9.04 3.03 38.39
N ILE A 211 8.86 3.91 37.41
CA ILE A 211 7.96 5.08 37.50
C ILE A 211 6.51 4.62 37.55
N ILE A 212 6.19 3.57 36.78
CA ILE A 212 4.88 2.90 36.78
C ILE A 212 5.05 1.39 37.05
N GLY A 213 4.12 0.80 37.80
CA GLY A 213 4.08 -0.64 38.02
C GLY A 213 3.58 -1.42 36.81
N PHE A 214 3.85 -2.73 36.78
CA PHE A 214 3.42 -3.61 35.69
C PHE A 214 1.91 -3.56 35.39
N PRO A 215 0.99 -3.56 36.37
CA PRO A 215 -0.45 -3.47 36.07
C PRO A 215 -0.82 -2.17 35.33
N SER A 216 -0.26 -1.02 35.72
CA SER A 216 -0.52 0.25 35.05
C SER A 216 0.05 0.27 33.63
N ALA A 217 1.25 -0.29 33.43
CA ALA A 217 1.84 -0.46 32.12
C ALA A 217 0.99 -1.38 31.21
N ALA A 218 0.51 -2.50 31.73
CA ALA A 218 -0.37 -3.39 31.00
C ALA A 218 -1.69 -2.72 30.59
N ALA A 219 -2.29 -1.91 31.47
CA ALA A 219 -3.50 -1.14 31.16
C ALA A 219 -3.27 -0.06 30.09
N LEU A 220 -2.11 0.64 30.14
CA LEU A 220 -1.71 1.58 29.07
C LEU A 220 -1.62 0.87 27.71
N VAL A 221 -0.96 -0.29 27.64
CA VAL A 221 -0.82 -1.10 26.43
C VAL A 221 -2.18 -1.54 25.88
N LEU A 222 -3.15 -1.89 26.71
CA LEU A 222 -4.53 -2.14 26.25
C LEU A 222 -5.11 -0.91 25.54
N GLY A 223 -4.90 0.29 26.07
CA GLY A 223 -5.33 1.53 25.45
C GLY A 223 -4.59 1.83 24.14
N GLU A 224 -3.29 1.59 24.07
CA GLU A 224 -2.45 1.79 22.89
C GLU A 224 -2.97 0.99 21.68
N ASN A 225 -3.54 -0.18 21.92
CA ASN A 225 -4.18 -0.97 20.87
C ASN A 225 -5.40 -0.29 20.24
N ILE A 226 -6.16 0.48 21.03
CA ILE A 226 -7.28 1.28 20.51
C ILE A 226 -6.73 2.47 19.71
N GLY A 227 -5.75 3.20 20.26
CA GLY A 227 -5.18 4.38 19.62
C GLY A 227 -4.57 4.11 18.24
N THR A 228 -3.97 2.92 18.05
CA THR A 228 -3.38 2.50 16.77
C THR A 228 -4.39 2.47 15.62
N THR A 229 -5.68 2.30 15.92
CA THR A 229 -6.72 2.12 14.89
C THR A 229 -7.07 3.40 14.13
N ILE A 230 -6.62 4.56 14.59
CA ILE A 230 -6.87 5.85 13.92
C ILE A 230 -6.27 5.86 12.48
N THR A 231 -5.10 5.28 12.29
CA THR A 231 -4.38 5.31 11.01
C THR A 231 -5.15 4.62 9.87
N PRO A 232 -5.61 3.36 9.97
CA PRO A 232 -6.43 2.75 8.92
C PRO A 232 -7.79 3.40 8.74
N VAL A 233 -8.36 4.02 9.78
CA VAL A 233 -9.60 4.82 9.63
C VAL A 233 -9.36 6.02 8.74
N LEU A 234 -8.30 6.79 8.99
CA LEU A 234 -7.90 7.91 8.15
C LEU A 234 -7.61 7.46 6.71
N ALA A 235 -6.95 6.32 6.52
CA ALA A 235 -6.67 5.74 5.21
C ALA A 235 -7.93 5.27 4.47
N SER A 236 -9.02 4.97 5.18
CA SER A 236 -10.27 4.51 4.58
C SER A 236 -11.22 5.64 4.13
N LEU A 237 -10.90 6.90 4.45
CA LEU A 237 -11.73 8.04 4.03
C LEU A 237 -11.70 8.17 2.49
N GLY A 238 -12.84 8.28 1.84
CA GLY A 238 -12.95 8.37 0.37
C GLY A 238 -12.88 7.03 -0.38
N THR A 239 -12.67 5.89 0.31
CA THR A 239 -12.62 4.55 -0.31
C THR A 239 -14.00 3.92 -0.46
N ILE A 240 -14.08 2.78 -1.18
CA ILE A 240 -15.30 1.97 -1.31
C ILE A 240 -15.79 1.40 0.03
N ALA A 241 -17.06 1.02 0.10
CA ALA A 241 -17.68 0.52 1.33
C ALA A 241 -16.91 -0.65 1.98
N ASN A 242 -16.42 -1.61 1.21
CA ASN A 242 -15.68 -2.77 1.73
C ASN A 242 -14.32 -2.38 2.33
N ALA A 243 -13.62 -1.38 1.78
CA ALA A 243 -12.39 -0.85 2.34
C ALA A 243 -12.64 -0.14 3.68
N LYS A 244 -13.70 0.67 3.78
CA LYS A 244 -14.16 1.26 5.06
C LYS A 244 -14.51 0.20 6.09
N ARG A 245 -15.25 -0.85 5.68
CA ARG A 245 -15.59 -2.01 6.55
C ARG A 245 -14.32 -2.68 7.08
N SER A 246 -13.26 -2.80 6.27
CA SER A 246 -11.97 -3.36 6.71
C SER A 246 -11.28 -2.48 7.76
N ALA A 247 -11.29 -1.16 7.60
CA ALA A 247 -10.76 -0.25 8.61
C ALA A 247 -11.57 -0.31 9.93
N TYR A 248 -12.90 -0.30 9.84
CA TYR A 248 -13.76 -0.45 11.01
C TYR A 248 -13.65 -1.83 11.66
N ALA A 249 -13.32 -2.89 10.90
CA ALA A 249 -12.97 -4.18 11.47
C ALA A 249 -11.79 -4.06 12.45
N HIS A 250 -10.75 -3.33 12.08
CA HIS A 250 -9.61 -3.11 12.97
C HIS A 250 -9.98 -2.32 14.23
N VAL A 251 -10.80 -1.26 14.09
CA VAL A 251 -11.29 -0.45 15.24
C VAL A 251 -12.08 -1.30 16.21
N LEU A 252 -13.12 -1.94 15.71
CA LEU A 252 -14.04 -2.71 16.55
C LEU A 252 -13.37 -3.91 17.20
N PHE A 253 -12.44 -4.59 16.48
CA PHE A 253 -11.66 -5.68 17.05
C PHE A 253 -10.87 -5.24 18.30
N ASN A 254 -10.22 -4.07 18.24
CA ASN A 254 -9.44 -3.58 19.38
C ASN A 254 -10.33 -3.03 20.49
N ILE A 255 -11.38 -2.26 20.17
CA ILE A 255 -12.32 -1.73 21.18
C ILE A 255 -13.05 -2.87 21.91
N LEU A 256 -13.69 -3.78 21.17
CA LEU A 256 -14.40 -4.90 21.77
C LEU A 256 -13.44 -5.83 22.53
N GLY A 257 -12.21 -6.00 22.01
CA GLY A 257 -11.15 -6.74 22.69
C GLY A 257 -10.83 -6.18 24.06
N VAL A 258 -10.67 -4.87 24.16
CA VAL A 258 -10.41 -4.18 25.43
C VAL A 258 -11.63 -4.25 26.34
N ILE A 259 -12.84 -4.09 25.83
CA ILE A 259 -14.08 -4.15 26.63
C ILE A 259 -14.24 -5.53 27.31
N TRP A 260 -14.04 -6.64 26.60
CA TRP A 260 -14.24 -7.96 27.20
C TRP A 260 -13.10 -8.39 28.12
N ILE A 261 -11.85 -7.93 27.87
CA ILE A 261 -10.70 -8.30 28.71
C ILE A 261 -10.62 -7.47 30.00
N THR A 262 -11.14 -6.23 30.00
CA THR A 262 -11.06 -5.32 31.16
C THR A 262 -11.67 -5.95 32.44
N PRO A 263 -12.82 -6.62 32.45
CA PRO A 263 -13.32 -7.32 33.63
C PRO A 263 -12.41 -8.46 34.11
N LEU A 264 -11.63 -9.04 33.20
CA LEU A 264 -10.68 -10.14 33.48
C LEU A 264 -9.24 -9.65 33.68
N PHE A 265 -9.03 -8.33 33.74
CA PHE A 265 -7.71 -7.70 33.76
C PHE A 265 -6.79 -8.24 34.85
N PHE A 266 -7.30 -8.35 36.08
CA PHE A 266 -6.50 -8.86 37.20
C PHE A 266 -6.15 -10.34 37.05
N ILE A 267 -7.02 -11.13 36.44
CA ILE A 267 -6.76 -12.54 36.11
C ILE A 267 -5.66 -12.62 35.04
N LEU A 268 -5.76 -11.77 33.99
CA LEU A 268 -4.75 -11.70 32.94
C LEU A 268 -3.37 -11.33 33.50
N THR A 269 -3.28 -10.25 34.30
CA THR A 269 -2.00 -9.78 34.85
C THR A 269 -1.38 -10.79 35.81
N GLN A 270 -2.16 -11.43 36.67
CA GLN A 270 -1.68 -12.52 37.54
C GLN A 270 -1.23 -13.73 36.74
N GLY A 271 -1.98 -14.11 35.69
CA GLY A 271 -1.61 -15.20 34.78
C GLY A 271 -0.31 -14.91 34.04
N VAL A 272 -0.08 -13.66 33.61
CA VAL A 272 1.19 -13.22 33.02
C VAL A 272 2.35 -13.32 34.02
N VAL A 273 2.18 -12.84 35.22
CA VAL A 273 3.21 -12.94 36.28
C VAL A 273 3.56 -14.41 36.55
N TRP A 274 2.55 -15.27 36.69
CA TRP A 274 2.76 -16.73 36.85
C TRP A 274 3.52 -17.31 35.66
N PHE A 275 3.14 -16.95 34.44
CA PHE A 275 3.76 -17.46 33.20
C PHE A 275 5.24 -17.05 33.09
N ILE A 276 5.58 -15.78 33.31
CA ILE A 276 6.98 -15.30 33.20
C ILE A 276 7.88 -15.92 34.26
N ILE A 277 7.37 -16.12 35.48
CA ILE A 277 8.12 -16.77 36.56
C ILE A 277 8.33 -18.26 36.24
N ARG A 278 7.27 -18.96 35.77
CA ARG A 278 7.32 -20.42 35.59
C ARG A 278 8.07 -20.86 34.33
N PHE A 279 7.93 -20.10 33.22
CA PHE A 279 8.41 -20.50 31.90
C PHE A 279 9.58 -19.65 31.37
N LEU A 280 9.67 -18.38 31.75
CA LEU A 280 10.75 -17.50 31.28
C LEU A 280 11.88 -17.32 32.32
N GLY A 281 11.76 -17.94 33.50
CA GLY A 281 12.78 -17.85 34.55
C GLY A 281 12.94 -16.42 35.13
N CYS A 282 11.89 -15.59 34.99
CA CYS A 282 11.87 -14.22 35.51
C CYS A 282 11.47 -14.22 36.99
N GLN A 283 11.69 -13.10 37.65
CA GLN A 283 11.07 -12.78 38.95
C GLN A 283 9.79 -11.94 38.75
N ASN A 284 9.12 -11.61 39.85
CA ASN A 284 7.97 -10.71 39.78
C ASN A 284 8.38 -9.40 39.12
N PRO A 285 7.60 -8.87 38.15
CA PRO A 285 7.96 -7.67 37.38
C PRO A 285 8.11 -6.40 38.21
N ASP A 286 7.46 -6.32 39.36
CA ASP A 286 7.52 -5.16 40.27
C ASP A 286 8.63 -5.29 41.32
N VAL A 287 9.50 -6.32 41.23
CA VAL A 287 10.67 -6.45 42.09
C VAL A 287 11.85 -5.64 41.54
N ALA A 288 12.34 -4.74 42.37
CA ALA A 288 13.52 -3.93 42.06
C ALA A 288 14.81 -4.74 42.09
N VAL A 289 15.65 -4.56 41.08
CA VAL A 289 17.03 -5.08 41.05
C VAL A 289 17.98 -3.89 41.29
N TYR A 290 18.75 -3.99 42.35
CA TYR A 290 19.73 -2.96 42.74
C TYR A 290 21.06 -3.29 42.05
N THR A 291 21.56 -2.35 41.26
CA THR A 291 22.92 -2.36 40.71
C THR A 291 23.73 -1.24 41.34
N ASP A 292 25.06 -1.27 41.21
CA ASP A 292 25.93 -0.23 41.75
C ASP A 292 25.63 1.17 41.20
N ILE A 293 24.89 1.27 40.10
CA ILE A 293 24.66 2.52 39.37
C ILE A 293 23.18 2.94 39.43
N ALA A 294 22.23 1.98 39.47
CA ALA A 294 20.80 2.29 39.38
C ALA A 294 19.90 1.19 39.97
N VAL A 295 18.66 1.55 40.25
CA VAL A 295 17.56 0.62 40.57
C VAL A 295 16.74 0.41 39.31
N THR A 296 16.63 -0.82 38.84
CA THR A 296 15.91 -1.21 37.60
C THR A 296 14.87 -2.28 37.87
N TYR A 297 13.91 -2.40 36.96
CA TYR A 297 12.85 -3.43 36.96
C TYR A 297 12.93 -4.27 35.67
N PRO A 298 13.96 -5.09 35.50
CA PRO A 298 14.30 -5.74 34.22
C PRO A 298 13.25 -6.76 33.78
N TYR A 299 12.39 -7.23 34.69
CA TYR A 299 11.33 -8.19 34.37
C TYR A 299 10.02 -7.53 33.93
N ALA A 300 9.87 -6.21 34.15
CA ALA A 300 8.67 -5.46 33.77
C ALA A 300 8.47 -5.46 32.24
N GLU A 301 9.54 -5.28 31.47
CA GLU A 301 9.48 -5.26 30.02
C GLU A 301 9.02 -6.59 29.42
N LYS A 302 9.54 -7.73 29.95
CA LYS A 302 9.11 -9.07 29.55
C LYS A 302 7.66 -9.35 29.96
N ALA A 303 7.23 -8.86 31.12
CA ALA A 303 5.83 -8.95 31.55
C ALA A 303 4.91 -8.17 30.62
N ILE A 304 5.28 -6.95 30.21
CA ILE A 304 4.54 -6.11 29.29
C ILE A 304 4.43 -6.80 27.91
N ALA A 305 5.54 -7.31 27.35
CA ALA A 305 5.53 -8.04 26.09
C ALA A 305 4.65 -9.29 26.16
N THR A 306 4.71 -10.03 27.27
CA THR A 306 3.87 -11.21 27.51
C THR A 306 2.39 -10.82 27.61
N ALA A 307 2.06 -9.77 28.38
CA ALA A 307 0.68 -9.27 28.51
C ALA A 307 0.10 -8.84 27.16
N HIS A 308 0.88 -8.08 26.39
CA HIS A 308 0.50 -7.64 25.05
C HIS A 308 0.24 -8.82 24.12
N THR A 309 1.14 -9.80 24.07
CA THR A 309 1.01 -11.00 23.24
C THR A 309 -0.18 -11.85 23.68
N SER A 310 -0.32 -12.10 24.98
CA SER A 310 -1.44 -12.88 25.52
C SER A 310 -2.79 -12.25 25.20
N PHE A 311 -2.94 -10.93 25.37
CA PHE A 311 -4.15 -10.21 25.00
C PHE A 311 -4.46 -10.36 23.52
N LYS A 312 -3.48 -10.16 22.63
CA LYS A 312 -3.68 -10.23 21.17
C LYS A 312 -4.05 -11.64 20.72
N ILE A 313 -3.38 -12.67 21.26
CA ILE A 313 -3.72 -14.08 20.93
C ILE A 313 -5.13 -14.42 21.43
N LEU A 314 -5.45 -14.11 22.69
CA LEU A 314 -6.78 -14.36 23.25
C LEU A 314 -7.87 -13.64 22.44
N ASN A 315 -7.63 -12.38 22.06
CA ASN A 315 -8.58 -11.61 21.27
C ASN A 315 -8.80 -12.26 19.88
N VAL A 316 -7.73 -12.69 19.20
CA VAL A 316 -7.86 -13.41 17.93
C VAL A 316 -8.60 -14.73 18.10
N LEU A 317 -8.33 -15.50 19.14
CA LEU A 317 -9.04 -16.76 19.41
C LEU A 317 -10.54 -16.56 19.62
N VAL A 318 -10.96 -15.45 20.23
CA VAL A 318 -12.37 -15.07 20.39
C VAL A 318 -13.00 -14.66 19.07
N PHE A 319 -12.34 -13.81 18.28
CA PHE A 319 -12.92 -13.23 17.07
C PHE A 319 -12.81 -14.12 15.83
N LEU A 320 -11.81 -14.99 15.73
CA LEU A 320 -11.57 -15.83 14.57
C LEU A 320 -12.77 -16.73 14.20
N PRO A 321 -13.41 -17.46 15.14
CA PRO A 321 -14.60 -18.24 14.83
C PRO A 321 -15.81 -17.36 14.47
N LEU A 322 -15.80 -16.10 14.88
CA LEU A 322 -16.89 -15.15 14.66
C LEU A 322 -16.74 -14.32 13.37
N VAL A 323 -15.70 -14.54 12.55
CA VAL A 323 -15.42 -13.74 11.34
C VAL A 323 -16.63 -13.62 10.42
N GLY A 324 -17.44 -14.68 10.27
CA GLY A 324 -18.65 -14.64 9.44
C GLY A 324 -19.73 -13.70 10.00
N ILE A 325 -19.97 -13.74 11.31
CA ILE A 325 -20.91 -12.85 12.00
C ILE A 325 -20.39 -11.42 11.97
N TYR A 326 -19.10 -11.27 12.20
CA TYR A 326 -18.41 -9.99 12.20
C TYR A 326 -18.47 -9.29 10.83
N THR A 327 -18.28 -10.03 9.75
CA THR A 327 -18.45 -9.52 8.38
C THR A 327 -19.88 -9.02 8.14
N ARG A 328 -20.91 -9.77 8.56
CA ARG A 328 -22.31 -9.36 8.42
C ARG A 328 -22.61 -8.08 9.22
N PHE A 329 -22.11 -8.01 10.44
CA PHE A 329 -22.26 -6.81 11.28
C PHE A 329 -21.63 -5.57 10.64
N LEU A 330 -20.41 -5.70 10.09
CA LEU A 330 -19.72 -4.61 9.38
C LEU A 330 -20.47 -4.19 8.11
N THR A 331 -21.07 -5.13 7.38
CA THR A 331 -21.88 -4.83 6.20
C THR A 331 -23.15 -4.06 6.57
N TRP A 332 -23.75 -4.39 7.69
CA TRP A 332 -24.91 -3.65 8.23
C TRP A 332 -24.50 -2.25 8.72
N LEU A 333 -23.35 -2.13 9.41
CA LEU A 333 -22.86 -0.86 9.96
C LEU A 333 -22.49 0.15 8.87
N VAL A 334 -21.94 -0.32 7.77
CA VAL A 334 -21.52 0.50 6.62
C VAL A 334 -22.25 -0.03 5.38
N PRO A 335 -23.47 0.46 5.08
CA PRO A 335 -24.20 0.02 3.90
C PRO A 335 -23.49 0.47 2.61
N ASP A 336 -23.72 -0.28 1.52
CA ASP A 336 -23.25 0.12 0.20
C ASP A 336 -24.03 1.39 -0.23
N LYS A 337 -23.29 2.45 -0.56
CA LYS A 337 -23.90 3.62 -1.18
C LYS A 337 -24.06 3.33 -2.66
N VAL A 338 -25.25 3.48 -3.18
CA VAL A 338 -25.50 3.57 -4.62
C VAL A 338 -25.01 4.95 -5.06
N GLU A 339 -23.75 5.08 -5.39
CA GLU A 339 -23.23 6.30 -6.02
C GLU A 339 -23.44 6.19 -7.52
N ALA A 340 -24.14 7.20 -8.08
CA ALA A 340 -24.12 7.44 -9.51
C ALA A 340 -22.66 7.65 -9.96
N GLU A 341 -22.26 6.97 -11.02
CA GLU A 341 -20.93 6.99 -11.60
C GLU A 341 -20.49 8.43 -11.94
N ALA A 342 -19.59 8.97 -11.14
CA ALA A 342 -18.75 10.07 -11.57
C ALA A 342 -17.41 9.47 -12.02
N PRO A 343 -16.82 9.88 -13.14
CA PRO A 343 -15.56 9.39 -13.62
C PRO A 343 -14.44 9.94 -12.72
N ARG A 344 -14.10 9.22 -11.68
CA ARG A 344 -12.90 9.43 -10.88
C ARG A 344 -12.09 8.16 -10.93
N LEU A 345 -10.77 8.33 -11.00
CA LEU A 345 -9.83 7.23 -10.85
C LEU A 345 -10.24 6.37 -9.66
N THR A 346 -10.56 5.12 -9.94
CA THR A 346 -11.23 4.23 -8.99
C THR A 346 -10.24 3.67 -7.98
N TYR A 347 -8.95 3.65 -8.33
CA TYR A 347 -7.92 2.90 -7.62
C TYR A 347 -6.81 3.75 -6.99
N LEU A 348 -6.55 5.01 -7.42
CA LEU A 348 -5.46 5.82 -6.88
C LEU A 348 -5.84 6.48 -5.55
N ASP A 349 -5.11 6.13 -4.48
CA ASP A 349 -5.25 6.74 -3.16
C ASP A 349 -3.92 7.41 -2.75
N VAL A 350 -3.92 8.74 -2.69
CA VAL A 350 -2.78 9.62 -2.35
C VAL A 350 -2.14 9.27 -0.99
N ARG A 351 -2.87 8.56 -0.11
CA ARG A 351 -2.41 8.18 1.24
C ARG A 351 -1.48 6.98 1.26
N LEU A 352 -1.29 6.31 0.12
CA LEU A 352 -0.43 5.13 -0.02
C LEU A 352 1.00 5.47 -0.45
N PHE A 353 1.39 6.76 -0.46
CA PHE A 353 2.77 7.15 -0.76
C PHE A 353 3.81 6.53 0.18
N ASP A 354 3.40 6.19 1.41
CA ASP A 354 4.25 5.47 2.37
C ASP A 354 4.37 3.96 2.07
N THR A 355 3.63 3.45 1.08
CA THR A 355 3.68 2.04 0.63
C THR A 355 3.83 1.96 -0.89
N PRO A 356 5.03 2.24 -1.43
CA PRO A 356 5.28 2.37 -2.87
C PRO A 356 4.83 1.16 -3.71
N ILE A 357 4.94 -0.04 -3.15
CA ILE A 357 4.56 -1.28 -3.85
C ILE A 357 3.06 -1.30 -4.17
N ILE A 358 2.23 -0.84 -3.23
CA ILE A 358 0.77 -0.83 -3.42
C ILE A 358 0.35 0.32 -4.33
N ALA A 359 1.03 1.45 -4.20
CA ALA A 359 0.83 2.56 -5.09
C ALA A 359 1.08 2.15 -6.56
N LEU A 360 2.16 1.42 -6.83
CA LEU A 360 2.47 0.86 -8.15
C LEU A 360 1.41 -0.14 -8.62
N GLU A 361 0.91 -1.01 -7.73
CA GLU A 361 -0.14 -1.97 -8.09
C GLU A 361 -1.49 -1.31 -8.41
N GLN A 362 -1.84 -0.26 -7.68
CA GLN A 362 -3.04 0.53 -7.98
C GLN A 362 -2.91 1.25 -9.31
N SER A 363 -1.77 1.87 -9.57
CA SER A 363 -1.49 2.53 -10.84
C SER A 363 -1.51 1.56 -12.02
N GLU A 364 -0.96 0.33 -11.87
CA GLU A 364 -1.01 -0.70 -12.91
C GLU A 364 -2.45 -1.04 -13.31
N LYS A 365 -3.37 -1.08 -12.36
CA LYS A 365 -4.79 -1.32 -12.66
C LYS A 365 -5.45 -0.18 -13.42
N GLU A 366 -5.11 1.06 -13.09
CA GLU A 366 -5.62 2.21 -13.86
C GLU A 366 -5.07 2.18 -15.28
N VAL A 367 -3.80 1.85 -15.48
CA VAL A 367 -3.21 1.67 -16.81
C VAL A 367 -3.92 0.56 -17.59
N ILE A 368 -4.25 -0.57 -16.96
CA ILE A 368 -5.04 -1.65 -17.58
C ILE A 368 -6.45 -1.15 -17.94
N GLN A 369 -7.08 -0.33 -17.09
CA GLN A 369 -8.39 0.27 -17.40
C GLN A 369 -8.30 1.25 -18.58
N MET A 370 -7.24 2.05 -18.68
CA MET A 370 -6.99 2.87 -19.88
C MET A 370 -6.95 1.99 -21.14
N GLY A 371 -6.22 0.88 -21.11
CA GLY A 371 -6.16 -0.07 -22.22
C GLY A 371 -7.53 -0.61 -22.64
N LYS A 372 -8.36 -1.02 -21.67
CA LYS A 372 -9.72 -1.49 -21.93
C LYS A 372 -10.64 -0.41 -22.52
N ARG A 373 -10.47 0.85 -22.09
CA ARG A 373 -11.21 1.98 -22.66
C ARG A 373 -10.77 2.24 -24.11
N CYS A 374 -9.47 2.13 -24.43
CA CYS A 374 -8.98 2.21 -25.81
C CYS A 374 -9.57 1.10 -26.69
N GLN A 375 -9.65 -0.15 -26.21
CA GLN A 375 -10.30 -1.27 -26.92
C GLN A 375 -11.77 -0.96 -27.19
N ALA A 376 -12.51 -0.48 -26.19
CA ALA A 376 -13.92 -0.12 -26.35
C ALA A 376 -14.12 1.02 -27.36
N ALA A 377 -13.27 2.06 -27.32
CA ALA A 377 -13.31 3.16 -28.30
C ALA A 377 -12.99 2.67 -29.71
N MET A 378 -12.03 1.76 -29.85
CA MET A 378 -11.68 1.14 -31.14
C MET A 378 -12.83 0.30 -31.71
N ALA A 379 -13.55 -0.45 -30.87
CA ALA A 379 -14.73 -1.21 -31.29
C ALA A 379 -15.86 -0.26 -31.76
N ILE A 380 -16.16 0.81 -31.01
CA ILE A 380 -17.16 1.82 -31.42
C ILE A 380 -16.77 2.48 -32.75
N LEU A 381 -15.48 2.75 -32.98
CA LEU A 381 -14.96 3.28 -34.23
C LEU A 381 -15.19 2.32 -35.39
N GLY A 382 -14.99 1.02 -35.19
CA GLY A 382 -15.24 -0.02 -36.19
C GLY A 382 -16.71 -0.06 -36.61
N GLU A 383 -17.63 0.01 -35.66
CA GLU A 383 -19.07 0.04 -35.95
C GLU A 383 -19.46 1.35 -36.68
N ALA A 384 -18.87 2.48 -36.31
CA ALA A 384 -19.12 3.77 -36.96
C ALA A 384 -18.59 3.83 -38.39
N GLN A 385 -17.59 3.02 -38.75
CA GLN A 385 -17.10 2.93 -40.12
C GLN A 385 -18.00 2.09 -41.05
N GLN A 386 -18.74 1.14 -40.50
CA GLN A 386 -19.64 0.25 -41.28
C GLN A 386 -21.00 0.90 -41.55
N SER A 387 -21.39 1.93 -40.82
CA SER A 387 -22.67 2.59 -40.94
C SER A 387 -22.59 3.85 -41.82
N ASP A 388 -23.51 4.02 -42.74
CA ASP A 388 -23.68 5.24 -43.55
C ASP A 388 -24.28 6.39 -42.73
N THR A 389 -24.94 6.09 -41.61
CA THR A 389 -25.54 7.06 -40.70
C THR A 389 -24.70 7.20 -39.45
N ILE A 390 -24.39 8.45 -39.07
CA ILE A 390 -23.62 8.74 -37.88
C ILE A 390 -24.55 8.73 -36.66
N ASP A 391 -24.34 7.79 -35.76
CA ASP A 391 -24.94 7.84 -34.41
C ASP A 391 -24.17 8.83 -33.54
N ARG A 392 -24.79 10.00 -33.29
CA ARG A 392 -24.19 11.08 -32.47
C ARG A 392 -23.81 10.62 -31.08
N ASN A 393 -24.58 9.74 -30.45
CA ASN A 393 -24.30 9.25 -29.10
C ASN A 393 -23.01 8.40 -29.06
N ARG A 394 -22.75 7.62 -30.11
CA ARG A 394 -21.51 6.81 -30.22
C ARG A 394 -20.29 7.68 -30.42
N ILE A 395 -20.41 8.74 -31.20
CA ILE A 395 -19.33 9.69 -31.44
C ILE A 395 -19.00 10.46 -30.15
N GLU A 396 -20.02 10.96 -29.46
CA GLU A 396 -19.84 11.64 -28.18
C GLU A 396 -19.14 10.74 -27.16
N LYS A 397 -19.45 9.44 -27.15
CA LYS A 397 -18.79 8.46 -26.30
C LYS A 397 -17.28 8.30 -26.60
N ILE A 398 -16.86 8.38 -27.87
CA ILE A 398 -15.44 8.36 -28.23
C ILE A 398 -14.73 9.61 -27.69
N PHE A 399 -15.31 10.82 -27.86
CA PHE A 399 -14.72 12.05 -27.36
C PHE A 399 -14.72 12.11 -25.83
N GLN A 400 -15.75 11.60 -25.16
CA GLN A 400 -15.73 11.44 -23.70
C GLN A 400 -14.63 10.48 -23.25
N THR A 401 -14.42 9.38 -23.96
CA THR A 401 -13.36 8.42 -23.64
C THR A 401 -11.97 9.05 -23.81
N GLU A 402 -11.74 9.84 -24.86
CA GLU A 402 -10.47 10.57 -25.06
C GLU A 402 -10.21 11.56 -23.90
N ASN A 403 -11.20 12.40 -23.56
CA ASN A 403 -11.06 13.32 -22.44
C ASN A 403 -10.85 12.61 -21.08
N ASP A 404 -11.53 11.48 -20.86
CA ASP A 404 -11.33 10.65 -19.67
C ASP A 404 -9.90 10.10 -19.60
N LEU A 405 -9.34 9.65 -20.74
CA LEU A 405 -7.99 9.08 -20.80
C LEU A 405 -6.89 10.13 -20.63
N ASP A 406 -7.08 11.35 -21.13
CA ASP A 406 -6.19 12.51 -20.86
C ASP A 406 -6.14 12.82 -19.35
N VAL A 407 -7.31 12.86 -18.69
CA VAL A 407 -7.37 13.07 -17.23
C VAL A 407 -6.69 11.92 -16.49
N MET A 408 -6.96 10.66 -16.87
CA MET A 408 -6.36 9.48 -16.23
C MET A 408 -4.83 9.48 -16.37
N GLN A 409 -4.30 9.76 -17.55
CA GLN A 409 -2.85 9.85 -17.80
C GLN A 409 -2.19 10.88 -16.88
N LYS A 410 -2.79 12.06 -16.78
CA LYS A 410 -2.31 13.16 -15.94
C LYS A 410 -2.28 12.80 -14.46
N GLU A 411 -3.38 12.24 -13.96
CA GLU A 411 -3.49 11.83 -12.56
C GLU A 411 -2.56 10.65 -12.22
N ILE A 412 -2.39 9.67 -13.12
CA ILE A 412 -1.42 8.57 -12.98
C ILE A 412 0.01 9.13 -12.91
N THR A 413 0.35 10.07 -13.80
CA THR A 413 1.70 10.66 -13.85
C THR A 413 2.00 11.47 -12.59
N GLU A 414 1.05 12.28 -12.10
CA GLU A 414 1.19 13.04 -10.86
C GLU A 414 1.30 12.12 -9.63
N PHE A 415 0.48 11.08 -9.58
CA PHE A 415 0.50 10.08 -8.53
C PHE A 415 1.85 9.35 -8.47
N LEU A 416 2.30 8.78 -9.58
CA LEU A 416 3.57 8.07 -9.68
C LEU A 416 4.78 8.98 -9.47
N GLY A 417 4.69 10.25 -9.90
CA GLY A 417 5.69 11.28 -9.61
C GLY A 417 5.83 11.57 -8.11
N SER A 418 4.75 11.44 -7.35
CA SER A 418 4.75 11.60 -5.90
C SER A 418 5.33 10.37 -5.19
N VAL A 419 5.11 9.17 -5.72
CA VAL A 419 5.67 7.91 -5.19
C VAL A 419 7.20 7.89 -5.28
N ILE A 420 7.81 8.48 -6.32
CA ILE A 420 9.28 8.53 -6.51
C ILE A 420 10.01 9.32 -5.40
N ARG A 421 9.35 10.22 -4.69
CA ARG A 421 9.98 11.02 -3.63
C ARG A 421 10.40 10.21 -2.40
N GLY A 422 9.98 8.94 -2.30
CA GLY A 422 10.40 7.99 -1.26
C GLY A 422 11.69 7.23 -1.62
N ASN A 423 12.22 6.45 -0.68
CA ASN A 423 13.35 5.53 -0.91
C ASN A 423 12.88 4.29 -1.68
N LEU A 424 12.91 4.34 -3.00
CA LEU A 424 12.53 3.26 -3.89
C LEU A 424 13.73 2.36 -4.23
N SER A 425 13.48 1.05 -4.38
CA SER A 425 14.45 0.14 -5.02
C SER A 425 14.56 0.41 -6.52
N HIS A 426 15.66 0.00 -7.15
CA HIS A 426 15.83 0.13 -8.60
C HIS A 426 14.68 -0.53 -9.39
N SER A 427 14.22 -1.69 -8.96
CA SER A 427 13.09 -2.39 -9.59
C SER A 427 11.79 -1.58 -9.54
N MET A 428 11.50 -0.93 -8.43
CA MET A 428 10.33 -0.06 -8.28
C MET A 428 10.41 1.19 -9.16
N ILE A 429 11.60 1.76 -9.31
CA ILE A 429 11.83 2.91 -10.20
C ILE A 429 11.58 2.50 -11.66
N HIS A 430 12.06 1.32 -12.07
CA HIS A 430 11.78 0.79 -13.40
C HIS A 430 10.29 0.56 -13.63
N GLU A 431 9.61 -0.06 -12.67
CA GLU A 431 8.17 -0.30 -12.74
C GLU A 431 7.36 1.00 -12.82
N ASN A 432 7.71 2.00 -12.01
CA ASN A 432 7.10 3.32 -12.04
C ASN A 432 7.23 3.98 -13.44
N ARG A 433 8.43 3.96 -14.01
CA ARG A 433 8.67 4.51 -15.36
C ARG A 433 7.90 3.74 -16.42
N ARG A 434 7.84 2.41 -16.31
CA ARG A 434 7.08 1.54 -17.20
C ARG A 434 5.61 1.95 -17.26
N GLN A 435 4.99 2.17 -16.10
CA GLN A 435 3.57 2.51 -16.01
C GLN A 435 3.26 3.92 -16.54
N ILE A 436 4.09 4.92 -16.22
CA ILE A 436 3.94 6.27 -16.79
C ILE A 436 4.00 6.20 -18.32
N ARG A 437 4.98 5.49 -18.87
CA ARG A 437 5.14 5.37 -20.31
C ARG A 437 3.98 4.65 -20.98
N MET A 438 3.45 3.59 -20.36
CA MET A 438 2.27 2.89 -20.88
C MET A 438 1.03 3.81 -20.86
N ALA A 439 0.85 4.64 -19.84
CA ALA A 439 -0.25 5.60 -19.77
C ALA A 439 -0.15 6.64 -20.89
N ASP A 440 1.06 7.17 -21.16
CA ASP A 440 1.31 8.12 -22.25
C ASP A 440 1.00 7.51 -23.64
N GLU A 441 1.41 6.25 -23.87
CA GLU A 441 1.14 5.56 -25.13
C GLU A 441 -0.36 5.27 -25.33
N LEU A 442 -1.10 4.95 -24.26
CA LEU A 442 -2.54 4.69 -24.30
C LEU A 442 -3.35 5.96 -24.55
N GLU A 443 -2.96 7.09 -23.95
CA GLU A 443 -3.54 8.41 -24.25
C GLU A 443 -3.34 8.75 -25.72
N SER A 444 -2.12 8.61 -26.25
CA SER A 444 -1.81 8.86 -27.65
C SER A 444 -2.62 7.97 -28.61
N ILE A 445 -2.90 6.71 -28.24
CA ILE A 445 -3.81 5.86 -29.02
C ILE A 445 -5.21 6.46 -29.06
N SER A 446 -5.73 6.95 -27.94
CA SER A 446 -7.08 7.54 -27.86
C SER A 446 -7.21 8.80 -28.70
N ASP A 447 -6.18 9.64 -28.71
CA ASP A 447 -6.08 10.85 -29.54
C ASP A 447 -6.18 10.54 -31.03
N TYR A 448 -5.46 9.50 -31.47
CA TYR A 448 -5.54 9.07 -32.87
C TYR A 448 -6.89 8.40 -33.20
N ILE A 449 -7.53 7.70 -32.27
CA ILE A 449 -8.91 7.19 -32.44
C ILE A 449 -9.88 8.38 -32.63
N ALA A 450 -9.78 9.40 -31.78
CA ALA A 450 -10.56 10.63 -31.92
C ALA A 450 -10.26 11.38 -33.23
N SER A 451 -9.02 11.35 -33.70
CA SER A 451 -8.65 11.92 -35.00
C SER A 451 -9.30 11.16 -36.17
N VAL A 452 -9.34 9.84 -36.13
CA VAL A 452 -10.01 9.01 -37.15
C VAL A 452 -11.51 9.34 -37.22
N ILE A 453 -12.20 9.47 -36.06
CA ILE A 453 -13.63 9.82 -36.08
C ILE A 453 -13.87 11.25 -36.55
N LYS A 454 -12.99 12.23 -36.22
CA LYS A 454 -13.04 13.59 -36.75
C LYS A 454 -12.94 13.61 -38.29
N LEU A 455 -12.07 12.79 -38.89
CA LEU A 455 -11.95 12.63 -40.34
C LEU A 455 -13.19 11.98 -40.94
N ARG A 456 -13.77 10.99 -40.27
CA ARG A 456 -15.05 10.37 -40.73
C ARG A 456 -16.20 11.37 -40.69
N LEU A 457 -16.33 12.18 -39.65
CA LEU A 457 -17.30 13.27 -39.55
C LEU A 457 -17.14 14.28 -40.71
N LYS A 458 -15.88 14.65 -41.01
CA LYS A 458 -15.57 15.53 -42.16
C LYS A 458 -16.04 14.97 -43.47
N MET A 459 -15.91 13.63 -43.68
CA MET A 459 -16.44 12.96 -44.87
C MET A 459 -17.96 13.09 -44.96
N VAL A 460 -18.66 12.73 -43.90
CA VAL A 460 -20.14 12.74 -43.89
C VAL A 460 -20.68 14.16 -44.06
N ASN A 461 -20.14 15.13 -43.35
CA ASN A 461 -20.57 16.53 -43.45
C ASN A 461 -20.34 17.14 -44.83
N ASN A 462 -19.38 16.64 -45.60
CA ASN A 462 -19.10 17.08 -46.95
C ASN A 462 -19.68 16.13 -48.06
N ASN A 463 -20.50 15.18 -47.65
CA ASN A 463 -21.12 14.20 -48.58
C ASN A 463 -20.05 13.43 -49.41
N LEU A 464 -18.92 13.11 -48.81
CA LEU A 464 -17.80 12.41 -49.44
C LEU A 464 -17.89 10.91 -49.12
N HIS A 465 -17.85 10.07 -50.15
CA HIS A 465 -17.83 8.60 -50.02
C HIS A 465 -16.58 8.04 -50.69
N PHE A 466 -15.96 7.06 -50.05
CA PHE A 466 -14.90 6.27 -50.67
C PHE A 466 -15.46 5.26 -51.68
N SER A 467 -14.63 4.81 -52.62
CA SER A 467 -14.98 3.65 -53.44
C SER A 467 -15.10 2.39 -52.57
N GLY A 468 -15.86 1.37 -53.06
CA GLY A 468 -16.00 0.10 -52.34
C GLY A 468 -14.65 -0.53 -51.96
N GLU A 469 -13.67 -0.50 -52.88
CA GLU A 469 -12.31 -0.99 -52.62
C GLU A 469 -11.59 -0.21 -51.51
N ALA A 470 -11.64 1.13 -51.57
CA ALA A 470 -11.00 1.98 -50.54
C ALA A 470 -11.65 1.82 -49.16
N MET A 471 -12.96 1.58 -49.13
CA MET A 471 -13.68 1.28 -47.88
C MET A 471 -13.26 -0.09 -47.32
N GLN A 472 -13.14 -1.12 -48.16
CA GLN A 472 -12.69 -2.45 -47.75
C GLN A 472 -11.24 -2.43 -47.24
N GLU A 473 -10.36 -1.64 -47.88
CA GLU A 473 -8.98 -1.42 -47.41
C GLU A 473 -8.95 -0.81 -45.98
N MET A 474 -9.79 0.21 -45.71
CA MET A 474 -9.89 0.83 -44.40
C MET A 474 -10.46 -0.12 -43.34
N GLN A 475 -11.49 -0.91 -43.69
CA GLN A 475 -12.05 -1.90 -42.76
C GLN A 475 -11.04 -3.01 -42.43
N THR A 476 -10.28 -3.48 -43.40
CA THR A 476 -9.22 -4.48 -43.20
C THR A 476 -8.11 -3.91 -42.29
N LEU A 477 -7.69 -2.67 -42.54
CA LEU A 477 -6.68 -1.99 -41.72
C LEU A 477 -7.16 -1.80 -40.29
N HIS A 478 -8.41 -1.36 -40.13
CA HIS A 478 -9.04 -1.21 -38.81
C HIS A 478 -9.06 -2.53 -38.04
N SER A 479 -9.53 -3.61 -38.65
CA SER A 479 -9.58 -4.93 -38.01
C SER A 479 -8.20 -5.40 -37.56
N LYS A 480 -7.17 -5.24 -38.40
CA LYS A 480 -5.81 -5.67 -38.07
C LYS A 480 -5.21 -4.85 -36.95
N VAL A 481 -5.46 -3.54 -36.87
CA VAL A 481 -5.00 -2.68 -35.78
C VAL A 481 -5.76 -2.99 -34.50
N SER A 482 -7.07 -3.21 -34.55
CA SER A 482 -7.90 -3.63 -33.41
C SER A 482 -7.44 -4.98 -32.84
N GLU A 483 -7.25 -6.01 -33.69
CA GLU A 483 -6.72 -7.33 -33.30
C GLU A 483 -5.33 -7.19 -32.61
N PHE A 484 -4.50 -6.28 -33.11
CA PHE A 484 -3.18 -6.03 -32.52
C PHE A 484 -3.32 -5.38 -31.12
N LEU A 485 -4.15 -4.35 -30.98
CA LEU A 485 -4.44 -3.71 -29.69
C LEU A 485 -4.97 -4.73 -28.67
N ASP A 486 -5.96 -5.53 -29.07
CA ASP A 486 -6.58 -6.54 -28.21
C ASP A 486 -5.55 -7.55 -27.71
N SER A 487 -4.65 -8.00 -28.58
CA SER A 487 -3.62 -8.96 -28.21
C SER A 487 -2.60 -8.39 -27.20
N ILE A 488 -2.24 -7.10 -27.33
CA ILE A 488 -1.30 -6.46 -26.43
C ILE A 488 -1.95 -6.17 -25.08
N ILE A 489 -3.16 -5.62 -25.05
CA ILE A 489 -3.87 -5.34 -23.80
C ILE A 489 -4.18 -6.61 -23.02
N SER A 490 -4.57 -7.71 -23.69
CA SER A 490 -4.77 -9.00 -23.03
C SER A 490 -3.46 -9.51 -22.41
N ALA A 491 -2.34 -9.48 -23.15
CA ALA A 491 -1.05 -9.92 -22.64
C ALA A 491 -0.56 -9.07 -21.43
N VAL A 492 -0.79 -7.76 -21.47
CA VAL A 492 -0.48 -6.87 -20.33
C VAL A 492 -1.35 -7.19 -19.13
N THR A 493 -2.64 -7.49 -19.34
CA THR A 493 -3.60 -7.81 -18.27
C THR A 493 -3.27 -9.16 -17.59
N ASP A 494 -2.88 -10.16 -18.37
CA ASP A 494 -2.59 -11.52 -17.90
C ASP A 494 -1.14 -11.67 -17.38
N GLY A 495 -0.29 -10.67 -17.64
CA GLY A 495 1.14 -10.70 -17.38
C GLY A 495 1.94 -11.40 -18.50
N VAL A 496 3.01 -10.75 -18.96
CA VAL A 496 3.87 -11.27 -20.05
C VAL A 496 4.74 -12.42 -19.52
N VAL A 497 4.40 -13.65 -19.90
CA VAL A 497 5.12 -14.86 -19.42
C VAL A 497 6.47 -15.06 -20.11
N ASN A 498 6.52 -14.83 -21.45
CA ASN A 498 7.74 -14.96 -22.25
C ASN A 498 7.99 -13.67 -23.05
N PRO A 499 8.76 -12.71 -22.49
CA PRO A 499 8.95 -11.39 -23.13
C PRO A 499 9.53 -11.45 -24.53
N SER A 500 10.50 -12.34 -24.79
CA SER A 500 11.17 -12.43 -26.09
C SER A 500 10.22 -12.94 -27.20
N GLU A 501 9.42 -13.95 -26.92
CA GLU A 501 8.44 -14.50 -27.86
C GLU A 501 7.30 -13.51 -28.11
N PHE A 502 6.79 -12.89 -27.04
CA PHE A 502 5.77 -11.85 -27.09
C PHE A 502 6.20 -10.69 -28.00
N LEU A 503 7.43 -10.21 -27.83
CA LEU A 503 7.97 -9.11 -28.61
C LEU A 503 8.18 -9.48 -30.08
N SER A 504 8.72 -10.68 -30.37
CA SER A 504 8.88 -11.20 -31.74
C SER A 504 7.54 -11.27 -32.47
N LEU A 505 6.49 -11.76 -31.81
CA LEU A 505 5.13 -11.82 -32.36
C LEU A 505 4.55 -10.42 -32.58
N SER A 506 4.80 -9.49 -31.65
CA SER A 506 4.38 -8.09 -31.76
C SER A 506 5.03 -7.38 -32.95
N HIS A 507 6.32 -7.56 -33.15
CA HIS A 507 7.02 -7.05 -34.33
C HIS A 507 6.51 -7.65 -35.64
N THR A 508 6.20 -8.95 -35.66
CA THR A 508 5.62 -9.62 -36.84
C THR A 508 4.29 -8.98 -37.22
N ARG A 509 3.37 -8.79 -36.27
CA ARG A 509 2.08 -8.13 -36.49
C ARG A 509 2.25 -6.67 -36.91
N ASN A 510 3.13 -5.92 -36.26
CA ASN A 510 3.46 -4.54 -36.62
C ASN A 510 3.95 -4.43 -38.07
N ASN A 511 4.84 -5.32 -38.50
CA ASN A 511 5.37 -5.33 -39.86
C ASN A 511 4.28 -5.67 -40.90
N ALA A 512 3.38 -6.62 -40.58
CA ALA A 512 2.25 -6.95 -41.46
C ALA A 512 1.31 -5.74 -41.66
N ILE A 513 0.98 -5.01 -40.58
CA ILE A 513 0.17 -3.78 -40.66
C ILE A 513 0.92 -2.68 -41.44
N THR A 514 2.22 -2.55 -41.23
CA THR A 514 3.04 -1.58 -41.99
C THR A 514 3.02 -1.84 -43.48
N SER A 515 3.13 -3.10 -43.89
CA SER A 515 3.00 -3.51 -45.31
C SER A 515 1.61 -3.20 -45.87
N LEU A 516 0.56 -3.48 -45.09
CA LEU A 516 -0.83 -3.17 -45.47
C LEU A 516 -1.04 -1.66 -45.70
N VAL A 517 -0.54 -0.82 -44.81
CA VAL A 517 -0.59 0.66 -44.93
C VAL A 517 0.12 1.10 -46.22
N LYS A 518 1.32 0.54 -46.49
CA LYS A 518 2.12 0.88 -47.70
C LYS A 518 1.40 0.47 -49.00
N GLU A 519 0.84 -0.73 -49.03
CA GLU A 519 0.08 -1.21 -50.17
C GLU A 519 -1.20 -0.40 -50.41
N SER A 520 -1.95 -0.09 -49.35
CA SER A 520 -3.15 0.75 -49.44
C SER A 520 -2.82 2.15 -49.96
N ARG A 521 -1.68 2.71 -49.54
CA ARG A 521 -1.18 3.98 -50.07
C ARG A 521 -0.86 3.90 -51.57
N THR A 522 -0.16 2.86 -51.99
CA THR A 522 0.17 2.66 -53.43
C THR A 522 -1.08 2.51 -54.30
N ARG A 523 -2.04 1.68 -53.86
CA ARG A 523 -3.31 1.52 -54.56
C ARG A 523 -4.11 2.82 -54.60
N HIS A 524 -4.08 3.61 -53.53
CA HIS A 524 -4.74 4.92 -53.49
C HIS A 524 -4.10 5.92 -54.48
N LEU A 525 -2.79 5.97 -54.57
CA LEU A 525 -2.09 6.83 -55.55
C LEU A 525 -2.48 6.46 -56.99
N ALA A 526 -2.55 5.16 -57.32
CA ALA A 526 -3.03 4.72 -58.62
C ALA A 526 -4.49 5.14 -58.92
N ARG A 527 -5.39 5.14 -57.90
CA ARG A 527 -6.76 5.66 -58.06
C ARG A 527 -6.78 7.18 -58.29
N VAL A 528 -5.84 7.93 -57.67
CA VAL A 528 -5.71 9.38 -57.88
C VAL A 528 -5.20 9.66 -59.30
N GLU A 529 -4.18 8.96 -59.78
CA GLU A 529 -3.66 9.05 -61.15
C GLU A 529 -4.71 8.72 -62.20
N ALA A 530 -5.57 7.75 -61.92
CA ALA A 530 -6.71 7.38 -62.79
C ALA A 530 -7.89 8.38 -62.72
N GLY A 531 -7.79 9.47 -61.94
CA GLY A 531 -8.87 10.45 -61.78
C GLY A 531 -10.07 9.98 -60.97
N MET A 532 -9.97 8.85 -60.25
CA MET A 532 -11.08 8.24 -59.51
C MET A 532 -11.24 8.84 -58.09
N ALA A 533 -10.31 9.64 -57.59
CA ALA A 533 -10.36 10.26 -56.30
C ALA A 533 -10.19 11.78 -56.38
N SER A 534 -11.13 12.54 -55.78
CA SER A 534 -10.99 13.98 -55.67
C SER A 534 -9.86 14.36 -54.70
N PRO A 535 -9.26 15.55 -54.81
CA PRO A 535 -8.18 15.99 -53.88
C PRO A 535 -8.59 15.93 -52.43
N GLN A 536 -9.83 16.28 -52.09
CA GLN A 536 -10.37 16.24 -50.72
C GLN A 536 -10.47 14.79 -50.18
N LYS A 537 -10.95 13.86 -50.98
CA LYS A 537 -11.01 12.42 -50.63
C LYS A 537 -9.61 11.86 -50.45
N SER A 538 -8.66 12.27 -51.29
CA SER A 538 -7.28 11.81 -51.24
C SER A 538 -6.58 12.27 -49.97
N LEU A 539 -6.78 13.53 -49.55
CA LEU A 539 -6.24 14.04 -48.31
C LEU A 539 -6.77 13.26 -47.10
N ILE A 540 -8.10 13.12 -47.00
CA ILE A 540 -8.72 12.38 -45.89
C ILE A 540 -8.25 10.92 -45.82
N TYR A 541 -8.14 10.24 -46.96
CA TYR A 541 -7.65 8.85 -47.02
C TYR A 541 -6.21 8.73 -46.53
N THR A 542 -5.34 9.67 -46.92
CA THR A 542 -3.95 9.70 -46.47
C THR A 542 -3.82 10.00 -44.99
N ASP A 543 -4.67 10.90 -44.47
CA ASP A 543 -4.71 11.24 -43.02
C ASP A 543 -5.22 10.04 -42.19
N LEU A 544 -6.20 9.28 -42.69
CA LEU A 544 -6.67 8.04 -42.07
C LEU A 544 -5.56 6.98 -41.99
N LEU A 545 -4.86 6.74 -43.14
CA LEU A 545 -3.69 5.83 -43.14
C LEU A 545 -2.61 6.26 -42.15
N THR A 546 -2.37 7.57 -42.02
CA THR A 546 -1.40 8.11 -41.08
C THR A 546 -1.84 7.89 -39.64
N SER A 547 -3.11 8.12 -39.31
CA SER A 547 -3.65 7.91 -37.96
C SER A 547 -3.57 6.44 -37.57
N TYR A 548 -3.97 5.49 -38.42
CA TYR A 548 -3.84 4.06 -38.14
C TYR A 548 -2.38 3.61 -37.98
N ARG A 549 -1.46 4.18 -38.76
CA ARG A 549 -0.03 3.91 -38.61
C ARG A 549 0.45 4.37 -37.23
N ARG A 550 0.02 5.54 -36.77
CA ARG A 550 0.38 6.06 -35.45
C ARG A 550 -0.19 5.19 -34.33
N ILE A 551 -1.47 4.83 -34.41
CA ILE A 551 -2.07 3.89 -33.44
C ILE A 551 -1.23 2.62 -33.34
N LYS A 552 -0.89 2.00 -34.47
CA LYS A 552 -0.06 0.80 -34.53
C LYS A 552 1.33 1.01 -33.91
N ASP A 553 1.97 2.17 -34.17
CA ASP A 553 3.29 2.50 -33.61
C ASP A 553 3.23 2.61 -32.07
N HIS A 554 2.18 3.23 -31.52
CA HIS A 554 1.95 3.33 -30.07
C HIS A 554 1.63 1.96 -29.45
N ILE A 555 0.86 1.10 -30.11
CA ILE A 555 0.62 -0.27 -29.65
C ILE A 555 1.93 -1.07 -29.55
N LEU A 556 2.84 -0.92 -30.53
CA LEU A 556 4.16 -1.57 -30.46
C LEU A 556 5.00 -1.03 -29.30
N ASN A 557 4.98 0.29 -29.07
CA ASN A 557 5.69 0.89 -27.93
C ASN A 557 5.19 0.30 -26.58
N ILE A 558 3.87 0.08 -26.42
CA ILE A 558 3.33 -0.61 -25.24
C ILE A 558 3.90 -2.03 -25.12
N ALA A 559 3.99 -2.78 -26.24
CA ALA A 559 4.56 -4.12 -26.23
C ALA A 559 6.03 -4.13 -25.80
N GLU A 560 6.84 -3.21 -26.32
CA GLU A 560 8.27 -3.06 -25.98
C GLU A 560 8.45 -2.68 -24.50
N VAL A 561 7.64 -1.76 -24.00
CA VAL A 561 7.61 -1.36 -22.58
C VAL A 561 7.17 -2.53 -21.67
N ALA A 562 6.16 -3.30 -22.10
CA ALA A 562 5.68 -4.46 -21.34
C ALA A 562 6.70 -5.61 -21.31
N ALA A 563 7.51 -5.75 -22.35
CA ALA A 563 8.61 -6.72 -22.43
C ALA A 563 9.89 -6.28 -21.68
N GLY A 564 9.96 -5.01 -21.24
CA GLY A 564 11.12 -4.47 -20.51
C GLY A 564 12.29 -4.03 -21.42
N GLU A 565 12.07 -3.77 -22.72
CA GLU A 565 13.12 -3.30 -23.64
C GLU A 565 13.29 -1.77 -23.68
N LYS A 566 12.35 -1.00 -23.14
CA LYS A 566 12.38 0.48 -23.13
C LYS A 566 12.24 1.05 -21.75
#